data_66524c394a4e0ac3968fee9d80c908cb
#
_entry.id   66524c394a4e0ac3968fee9d80c908cb
#
_cell.length_a   1.000
_cell.length_b   1.000
_cell.length_c   1.000
_cell.angle_alpha   90.00
_cell.angle_beta   90.00
_cell.angle_gamma   90.00
#
_symmetry.space_group_name_H-M   'P 1'
#
loop_
_entity.id
_entity.type
_entity.pdbx_description
1 polymer ?
#
loop_
_entity_poly.entity_id
_entity_poly.type
_entity_poly.pdbx_seq_one_letter_code
_entity_poly.pdbx_strand_id
1 'polypeptide(L)'
;MNTFVEIGTSDFNNLDYFLDQGWIGHFVEPIPFLIESLQKKVREKYSHKPIVARFHQHAISDHDGELTMKYVDPTVNQWAQWVRGLSAVCEPSNNNGIDTREWSKDSIKLVNVRCYTLDSFIEMANISSVDFMRIDVEGHELSILKNYSWKVKPKQIKIEHMWCGWAPIRIMLERNGYECRVETEDIWGELIND
;
A
#
# COMPACT_ATOMS: atom_id res chain seq x y z
N MET A 1 17.49 11.90 7.23
CA MET A 1 16.45 11.22 8.04
C MET A 1 15.86 10.18 7.15
N ASN A 2 15.76 8.93 7.61
CA ASN A 2 15.26 7.84 6.78
C ASN A 2 13.75 8.01 6.54
N THR A 3 13.27 7.55 5.40
CA THR A 3 11.87 7.67 4.98
C THR A 3 11.31 6.30 4.60
N PHE A 4 10.12 5.98 5.08
CA PHE A 4 9.36 4.86 4.58
C PHE A 4 8.03 5.29 3.94
N VAL A 5 7.57 4.49 2.99
CA VAL A 5 6.27 4.64 2.33
C VAL A 5 5.53 3.31 2.44
N GLU A 6 4.32 3.33 2.94
CA GLU A 6 3.42 2.17 3.01
C GLU A 6 2.17 2.47 2.19
N ILE A 7 1.96 1.68 1.12
CA ILE A 7 0.84 1.80 0.19
C ILE A 7 -0.09 0.61 0.42
N GLY A 8 -1.37 0.89 0.71
CA GLY A 8 -2.34 -0.11 1.15
C GLY A 8 -2.18 -0.42 2.64
N THR A 9 -2.07 0.63 3.46
CA THR A 9 -1.79 0.44 4.89
C THR A 9 -2.97 -0.15 5.66
N SER A 10 -4.19 -0.05 5.13
CA SER A 10 -5.40 -0.30 5.90
C SER A 10 -5.39 0.50 7.23
N ASP A 11 -5.91 -0.07 8.32
CA ASP A 11 -5.76 0.49 9.67
C ASP A 11 -4.79 -0.32 10.56
N PHE A 12 -3.87 -1.12 9.95
CA PHE A 12 -2.97 -2.05 10.65
C PHE A 12 -1.66 -1.39 10.90
N ASN A 13 -1.23 -0.37 11.09
CA ASN A 13 0.05 0.24 11.47
C ASN A 13 1.27 -0.74 11.50
N ASN A 14 1.43 -1.52 10.44
CA ASN A 14 2.48 -2.56 10.35
C ASN A 14 3.91 -1.99 10.38
N LEU A 15 4.11 -0.78 9.87
CA LEU A 15 5.41 -0.14 9.76
C LEU A 15 5.62 1.00 10.76
N ASP A 16 4.70 1.21 11.69
CA ASP A 16 4.82 2.31 12.63
C ASP A 16 6.03 2.19 13.58
N TYR A 17 6.59 0.99 13.72
CA TYR A 17 7.83 0.77 14.49
C TYR A 17 9.03 1.57 13.93
N PHE A 18 9.04 1.93 12.65
CA PHE A 18 10.04 2.84 12.08
C PHE A 18 9.93 4.26 12.65
N LEU A 19 8.72 4.69 13.05
CA LEU A 19 8.52 5.97 13.73
C LEU A 19 9.25 5.98 15.08
N ASP A 20 9.35 4.83 15.76
CA ASP A 20 10.12 4.69 16.99
C ASP A 20 11.62 4.94 16.78
N GLN A 21 12.11 4.66 15.59
CA GLN A 21 13.49 4.89 15.15
C GLN A 21 13.73 6.30 14.59
N GLY A 22 12.71 7.16 14.60
CA GLY A 22 12.79 8.54 14.10
C GLY A 22 12.73 8.68 12.59
N TRP A 23 12.17 7.68 11.87
CA TRP A 23 11.95 7.78 10.43
C TRP A 23 10.74 8.67 10.11
N ILE A 24 10.72 9.22 8.91
CA ILE A 24 9.55 9.88 8.34
C ILE A 24 8.66 8.80 7.72
N GLY A 25 7.40 8.73 8.15
CA GLY A 25 6.42 7.78 7.64
C GLY A 25 5.41 8.43 6.69
N HIS A 26 5.18 7.81 5.53
CA HIS A 26 4.09 8.11 4.62
C HIS A 26 3.16 6.90 4.55
N PHE A 27 1.94 7.06 5.02
CA PHE A 27 0.88 6.04 5.01
C PHE A 27 -0.15 6.40 3.96
N VAL A 28 -0.39 5.49 3.00
CA VAL A 28 -1.32 5.71 1.88
C VAL A 28 -2.44 4.69 1.95
N GLU A 29 -3.67 5.17 2.14
CA GLU A 29 -4.87 4.35 2.25
C GLU A 29 -6.07 5.12 1.67
N PRO A 30 -6.72 4.61 0.62
CA PRO A 30 -7.82 5.30 -0.03
C PRO A 30 -9.14 5.31 0.76
N ILE A 31 -9.39 4.30 1.60
CA ILE A 31 -10.66 4.15 2.30
C ILE A 31 -10.72 5.09 3.51
N PRO A 32 -11.68 6.05 3.55
CA PRO A 32 -11.69 7.12 4.55
C PRO A 32 -11.64 6.62 5.99
N PHE A 33 -12.51 5.69 6.37
CA PHE A 33 -12.59 5.22 7.76
C PHE A 33 -11.34 4.42 8.18
N LEU A 34 -10.62 3.78 7.24
CA LEU A 34 -9.38 3.06 7.53
C LEU A 34 -8.24 4.03 7.82
N ILE A 35 -8.03 5.03 6.96
CA ILE A 35 -6.97 6.02 7.18
C ILE A 35 -7.22 6.87 8.44
N GLU A 36 -8.49 7.21 8.73
CA GLU A 36 -8.87 7.93 9.96
C GLU A 36 -8.59 7.09 11.21
N SER A 37 -8.94 5.78 11.16
CA SER A 37 -8.64 4.84 12.23
C SER A 37 -7.13 4.73 12.48
N LEU A 38 -6.33 4.59 11.41
CA LEU A 38 -4.88 4.55 11.50
C LEU A 38 -4.30 5.83 12.09
N GLN A 39 -4.74 7.00 11.61
CA GLN A 39 -4.32 8.29 12.16
C GLN A 39 -4.55 8.38 13.67
N LYS A 40 -5.73 7.95 14.11
CA LYS A 40 -6.07 7.94 15.53
C LYS A 40 -5.13 7.03 16.32
N LYS A 41 -4.94 5.78 15.87
CA LYS A 41 -4.06 4.81 16.54
C LYS A 41 -2.62 5.32 16.66
N VAL A 42 -2.08 5.86 15.57
CA VAL A 42 -0.71 6.40 15.56
C VAL A 42 -0.58 7.61 16.49
N ARG A 43 -1.53 8.56 16.46
CA ARG A 43 -1.52 9.72 17.36
C ARG A 43 -1.61 9.32 18.83
N GLU A 44 -2.45 8.35 19.17
CA GLU A 44 -2.58 7.84 20.55
C GLU A 44 -1.31 7.15 21.02
N LYS A 45 -0.77 6.24 20.21
CA LYS A 45 0.47 5.50 20.50
C LYS A 45 1.66 6.43 20.72
N TYR A 46 1.79 7.47 19.90
CA TYR A 46 2.94 8.38 19.93
C TYR A 46 2.66 9.74 20.58
N SER A 47 1.58 9.85 21.36
CA SER A 47 1.21 11.11 22.05
C SER A 47 2.30 11.66 22.98
N HIS A 48 3.23 10.82 23.39
CA HIS A 48 4.30 11.14 24.36
C HIS A 48 5.65 11.50 23.72
N LYS A 49 5.77 11.39 22.37
CA LYS A 49 7.03 11.71 21.68
C LYS A 49 6.79 12.34 20.30
N PRO A 50 7.70 13.20 19.83
CA PRO A 50 7.60 13.75 18.49
C PRO A 50 7.89 12.67 17.42
N ILE A 51 6.97 12.54 16.45
CA ILE A 51 7.13 11.70 15.27
C ILE A 51 6.78 12.51 14.02
N VAL A 52 7.23 12.03 12.85
CA VAL A 52 6.82 12.58 11.56
C VAL A 52 6.05 11.50 10.79
N ALA A 53 4.72 11.53 10.92
CA ALA A 53 3.82 10.65 10.20
C ALA A 53 2.89 11.48 9.31
N ARG A 54 2.83 11.14 8.03
CA ARG A 54 2.00 11.77 7.00
C ARG A 54 1.01 10.76 6.48
N PHE A 55 -0.25 11.15 6.39
CA PHE A 55 -1.36 10.28 6.00
C PHE A 55 -1.99 10.81 4.72
N HIS A 56 -2.14 9.92 3.74
CA HIS A 56 -2.57 10.24 2.39
C HIS A 56 -3.80 9.43 2.03
N GLN A 57 -4.95 10.12 1.92
CA GLN A 57 -6.24 9.50 1.61
C GLN A 57 -6.46 9.47 0.09
N HIS A 58 -5.78 8.58 -0.60
CA HIS A 58 -5.96 8.30 -2.02
C HIS A 58 -5.38 6.93 -2.37
N ALA A 59 -5.74 6.40 -3.52
CA ALA A 59 -5.13 5.19 -4.06
C ALA A 59 -3.87 5.54 -4.86
N ILE A 60 -2.98 4.55 -5.02
CA ILE A 60 -1.92 4.57 -6.02
C ILE A 60 -2.34 3.63 -7.15
N SER A 61 -2.20 4.08 -8.40
CA SER A 61 -2.67 3.37 -9.59
C SER A 61 -1.75 3.62 -10.79
N ASP A 62 -2.18 3.21 -11.96
CA ASP A 62 -1.49 3.40 -13.24
C ASP A 62 -1.77 4.77 -13.89
N HIS A 63 -2.67 5.57 -13.32
CA HIS A 63 -3.06 6.89 -13.81
C HIS A 63 -3.43 7.84 -12.67
N ASP A 64 -3.43 9.14 -12.98
CA ASP A 64 -3.96 10.18 -12.11
C ASP A 64 -5.44 10.41 -12.42
N GLY A 65 -6.30 10.45 -11.39
CA GLY A 65 -7.73 10.64 -11.59
C GLY A 65 -8.58 10.10 -10.44
N GLU A 66 -9.58 9.33 -10.81
CA GLU A 66 -10.47 8.64 -9.89
C GLU A 66 -10.62 7.17 -10.30
N LEU A 67 -10.80 6.31 -9.32
CA LEU A 67 -11.14 4.91 -9.54
C LEU A 67 -12.20 4.44 -8.54
N THR A 68 -12.90 3.38 -8.90
CA THR A 68 -13.88 2.73 -8.03
C THR A 68 -13.18 1.58 -7.29
N MET A 69 -13.31 1.60 -5.97
CA MET A 69 -12.84 0.51 -5.10
C MET A 69 -14.02 -0.21 -4.46
N LYS A 70 -13.82 -1.47 -4.14
CA LYS A 70 -14.71 -2.26 -3.29
C LYS A 70 -14.02 -2.51 -1.95
N TYR A 71 -14.80 -2.52 -0.88
CA TYR A 71 -14.33 -2.85 0.46
C TYR A 71 -15.38 -3.63 1.23
N VAL A 72 -14.96 -4.36 2.25
CA VAL A 72 -15.88 -5.05 3.16
C VAL A 72 -16.36 -4.07 4.22
N ASP A 73 -17.69 -3.90 4.33
CA ASP A 73 -18.30 -3.01 5.32
C ASP A 73 -18.02 -3.51 6.74
N PRO A 74 -17.29 -2.75 7.57
CA PRO A 74 -16.95 -3.17 8.92
C PRO A 74 -18.15 -3.29 9.85
N THR A 75 -19.30 -2.66 9.51
CA THR A 75 -20.50 -2.68 10.35
C THR A 75 -21.30 -3.97 10.22
N VAL A 76 -21.19 -4.67 9.11
CA VAL A 76 -21.88 -5.95 8.83
C VAL A 76 -21.15 -7.13 9.45
N ASN A 77 -20.02 -6.91 10.12
CA ASN A 77 -19.02 -7.93 10.27
C ASN A 77 -18.87 -8.52 11.66
N GLN A 78 -19.24 -9.80 11.78
CA GLN A 78 -18.85 -10.69 12.89
C GLN A 78 -17.54 -11.46 12.61
N TRP A 79 -16.84 -11.15 11.51
CA TRP A 79 -15.67 -11.85 10.99
C TRP A 79 -14.36 -11.39 11.65
N ALA A 80 -13.28 -12.10 11.36
CA ALA A 80 -11.95 -11.77 11.86
C ALA A 80 -11.52 -10.33 11.51
N GLN A 81 -10.77 -9.67 12.38
CA GLN A 81 -10.39 -8.24 12.24
C GLN A 81 -9.70 -7.91 10.91
N TRP A 82 -8.95 -8.86 10.35
CA TRP A 82 -8.24 -8.69 9.08
C TRP A 82 -9.15 -8.50 7.86
N VAL A 83 -10.39 -9.00 7.94
CA VAL A 83 -11.37 -8.87 6.84
C VAL A 83 -11.77 -7.42 6.56
N ARG A 84 -11.86 -6.59 7.59
CA ARG A 84 -12.24 -5.19 7.40
C ARG A 84 -11.16 -4.35 6.71
N GLY A 85 -9.93 -4.87 6.60
CA GLY A 85 -8.84 -4.26 5.84
C GLY A 85 -8.89 -4.60 4.36
N LEU A 86 -9.71 -5.58 3.96
CA LEU A 86 -9.81 -5.96 2.56
C LEU A 86 -10.50 -4.87 1.75
N SER A 87 -9.73 -4.25 0.89
CA SER A 87 -10.20 -3.31 -0.11
C SER A 87 -9.41 -3.51 -1.40
N ALA A 88 -10.07 -3.41 -2.55
CA ALA A 88 -9.42 -3.63 -3.83
C ALA A 88 -10.06 -2.79 -4.93
N VAL A 89 -9.29 -2.54 -5.99
CA VAL A 89 -9.77 -1.86 -7.19
C VAL A 89 -10.79 -2.73 -7.92
N CYS A 90 -11.89 -2.12 -8.38
CA CYS A 90 -12.91 -2.78 -9.19
C CYS A 90 -12.46 -2.85 -10.64
N GLU A 91 -11.62 -3.83 -10.98
CA GLU A 91 -11.25 -4.12 -12.37
C GLU A 91 -11.65 -5.55 -12.75
N PRO A 92 -12.11 -5.79 -14.01
CA PRO A 92 -12.51 -7.12 -14.46
C PRO A 92 -11.38 -8.16 -14.43
N SER A 93 -10.13 -7.72 -14.49
CA SER A 93 -8.93 -8.56 -14.45
C SER A 93 -8.40 -8.83 -13.03
N ASN A 94 -8.97 -8.18 -12.03
CA ASN A 94 -8.47 -8.27 -10.66
C ASN A 94 -9.21 -9.37 -9.89
N ASN A 95 -8.68 -10.59 -9.96
CA ASN A 95 -9.10 -11.75 -9.16
C ASN A 95 -8.54 -11.64 -7.73
N ASN A 96 -9.00 -10.65 -6.99
CA ASN A 96 -8.56 -10.46 -5.61
C ASN A 96 -9.39 -11.27 -4.60
N GLY A 97 -8.90 -11.35 -3.37
CA GLY A 97 -9.51 -12.13 -2.29
C GLY A 97 -10.92 -11.73 -1.88
N ILE A 98 -11.40 -10.56 -2.31
CA ILE A 98 -12.77 -10.11 -2.04
C ILE A 98 -13.79 -10.90 -2.88
N ASP A 99 -13.47 -11.20 -4.14
CA ASP A 99 -14.39 -11.88 -5.06
C ASP A 99 -14.39 -13.40 -4.90
N THR A 100 -13.31 -13.98 -4.40
CA THR A 100 -13.13 -15.44 -4.32
C THR A 100 -13.68 -16.05 -3.04
N ARG A 101 -14.01 -15.24 -2.04
CA ARG A 101 -14.54 -15.70 -0.75
C ARG A 101 -16.06 -15.51 -0.70
N GLU A 102 -16.76 -16.46 -0.08
CA GLU A 102 -18.22 -16.40 0.15
C GLU A 102 -18.61 -15.33 1.18
N TRP A 103 -18.14 -14.08 0.94
CA TRP A 103 -18.69 -12.95 1.67
C TRP A 103 -20.12 -12.74 1.21
N SER A 104 -21.03 -12.48 2.14
CA SER A 104 -22.34 -12.07 1.71
C SER A 104 -22.18 -10.86 0.80
N LYS A 105 -22.77 -10.88 -0.39
CA LYS A 105 -22.72 -9.76 -1.36
C LYS A 105 -23.15 -8.45 -0.74
N ASP A 106 -23.98 -8.51 0.28
CA ASP A 106 -24.47 -7.37 1.05
C ASP A 106 -23.40 -6.68 1.91
N SER A 107 -22.29 -7.37 2.19
CA SER A 107 -21.17 -6.82 2.96
C SER A 107 -20.17 -6.03 2.12
N ILE A 108 -20.25 -6.11 0.79
CA ILE A 108 -19.34 -5.40 -0.12
C ILE A 108 -19.95 -4.05 -0.47
N LYS A 109 -19.18 -2.98 -0.27
CA LYS A 109 -19.52 -1.61 -0.64
C LYS A 109 -18.58 -1.09 -1.69
N LEU A 110 -19.06 -0.17 -2.53
CA LEU A 110 -18.29 0.54 -3.53
C LEU A 110 -18.04 1.97 -3.07
N VAL A 111 -16.86 2.48 -3.40
CA VAL A 111 -16.48 3.87 -3.15
C VAL A 111 -15.62 4.39 -4.31
N ASN A 112 -15.88 5.62 -4.75
CA ASN A 112 -15.00 6.32 -5.67
C ASN A 112 -13.94 7.07 -4.85
N VAL A 113 -12.68 6.88 -5.22
CA VAL A 113 -11.53 7.47 -4.55
C VAL A 113 -10.63 8.18 -5.56
N ARG A 114 -9.95 9.21 -5.12
CA ARG A 114 -8.87 9.85 -5.88
C ARG A 114 -7.72 8.87 -6.02
N CYS A 115 -7.08 8.85 -7.19
CA CYS A 115 -5.86 8.07 -7.40
C CYS A 115 -4.76 8.89 -8.06
N TYR A 116 -3.53 8.45 -7.84
CA TYR A 116 -2.32 9.02 -8.44
C TYR A 116 -1.39 7.90 -8.90
N THR A 117 -0.57 8.18 -9.91
CA THR A 117 0.58 7.33 -10.20
C THR A 117 1.57 7.42 -9.04
N LEU A 118 2.43 6.41 -8.90
CA LEU A 118 3.45 6.43 -7.86
C LEU A 118 4.40 7.62 -8.03
N ASP A 119 4.73 8.01 -9.26
CA ASP A 119 5.53 9.19 -9.55
C ASP A 119 4.84 10.48 -9.11
N SER A 120 3.57 10.68 -9.48
CA SER A 120 2.79 11.86 -9.09
C SER A 120 2.64 11.97 -7.58
N PHE A 121 2.44 10.85 -6.90
CA PHE A 121 2.39 10.81 -5.44
C PHE A 121 3.73 11.24 -4.81
N ILE A 122 4.84 10.67 -5.27
CA ILE A 122 6.19 10.99 -4.77
C ILE A 122 6.50 12.48 -4.93
N GLU A 123 6.16 13.05 -6.10
CA GLU A 123 6.32 14.47 -6.37
C GLU A 123 5.44 15.35 -5.47
N MET A 124 4.13 15.06 -5.42
CA MET A 124 3.17 15.78 -4.57
C MET A 124 3.54 15.75 -3.08
N ALA A 125 4.04 14.62 -2.60
CA ALA A 125 4.43 14.45 -1.21
C ALA A 125 5.85 15.01 -0.90
N ASN A 126 6.56 15.55 -1.91
CA ASN A 126 7.94 16.03 -1.83
C ASN A 126 8.90 14.99 -1.26
N ILE A 127 8.80 13.75 -1.74
CA ILE A 127 9.67 12.63 -1.32
C ILE A 127 10.88 12.59 -2.26
N SER A 128 12.04 12.93 -1.75
CA SER A 128 13.30 12.92 -2.54
C SER A 128 14.05 11.59 -2.47
N SER A 129 13.80 10.79 -1.44
CA SER A 129 14.40 9.46 -1.27
C SER A 129 13.50 8.58 -0.41
N VAL A 130 13.56 7.27 -0.65
CA VAL A 130 12.81 6.26 0.11
C VAL A 130 13.80 5.19 0.57
N ASP A 131 13.88 4.96 1.88
CA ASP A 131 14.72 3.89 2.43
C ASP A 131 13.98 2.56 2.45
N PHE A 132 12.68 2.58 2.73
CA PHE A 132 11.83 1.40 2.68
C PHE A 132 10.46 1.71 2.07
N MET A 133 10.01 0.86 1.12
CA MET A 133 8.66 0.94 0.55
C MET A 133 7.95 -0.39 0.70
N ARG A 134 6.70 -0.37 1.16
CA ARG A 134 5.78 -1.51 1.13
C ARG A 134 4.62 -1.22 0.20
N ILE A 135 4.28 -2.19 -0.66
CA ILE A 135 3.10 -2.14 -1.53
C ILE A 135 2.28 -3.40 -1.27
N ASP A 136 1.03 -3.21 -0.83
CA ASP A 136 0.09 -4.28 -0.49
C ASP A 136 -1.32 -3.75 -0.77
N VAL A 137 -1.77 -3.93 -2.00
CA VAL A 137 -2.98 -3.31 -2.55
C VAL A 137 -3.95 -4.33 -3.15
N GLU A 138 -3.84 -5.58 -2.68
CA GLU A 138 -4.78 -6.66 -2.98
C GLU A 138 -4.96 -6.92 -4.49
N GLY A 139 -3.83 -7.01 -5.22
CA GLY A 139 -3.76 -7.43 -6.61
C GLY A 139 -3.58 -6.30 -7.65
N HIS A 140 -3.39 -5.06 -7.22
CA HIS A 140 -3.14 -3.92 -8.12
C HIS A 140 -1.65 -3.53 -8.23
N GLU A 141 -0.74 -4.30 -7.62
CA GLU A 141 0.70 -4.03 -7.52
C GLU A 141 1.35 -3.88 -8.90
N LEU A 142 1.02 -4.77 -9.84
CA LEU A 142 1.57 -4.72 -11.19
C LEU A 142 1.14 -3.47 -11.95
N SER A 143 -0.09 -3.00 -11.77
CA SER A 143 -0.59 -1.77 -12.39
C SER A 143 0.20 -0.56 -11.89
N ILE A 144 0.49 -0.50 -10.59
CA ILE A 144 1.32 0.54 -9.99
C ILE A 144 2.73 0.54 -10.57
N LEU A 145 3.38 -0.63 -10.56
CA LEU A 145 4.79 -0.77 -10.95
C LEU A 145 5.03 -0.57 -12.44
N LYS A 146 4.05 -0.93 -13.29
CA LYS A 146 4.18 -0.90 -14.74
C LYS A 146 4.45 0.50 -15.29
N ASN A 147 3.91 1.52 -14.66
CA ASN A 147 4.04 2.92 -15.07
C ASN A 147 4.99 3.72 -14.17
N TYR A 148 5.63 3.06 -13.19
CA TYR A 148 6.59 3.72 -12.31
C TYR A 148 7.89 4.02 -13.05
N SER A 149 8.34 5.27 -13.03
CA SER A 149 9.54 5.70 -13.75
C SER A 149 10.86 5.28 -13.12
N TRP A 150 10.83 4.83 -11.86
CA TRP A 150 12.00 4.47 -11.06
C TRP A 150 13.03 5.61 -10.88
N LYS A 151 12.62 6.87 -11.00
CA LYS A 151 13.48 8.03 -10.70
C LYS A 151 13.87 8.08 -9.22
N VAL A 152 12.93 7.77 -8.35
CA VAL A 152 13.18 7.60 -6.92
C VAL A 152 13.12 6.11 -6.60
N LYS A 153 14.27 5.47 -6.51
CA LYS A 153 14.36 4.03 -6.19
C LYS A 153 14.39 3.82 -4.67
N PRO A 154 13.43 3.10 -4.09
CA PRO A 154 13.54 2.67 -2.69
C PRO A 154 14.80 1.83 -2.48
N LYS A 155 15.51 2.01 -1.36
CA LYS A 155 16.66 1.15 -1.04
C LYS A 155 16.22 -0.30 -0.79
N GLN A 156 15.09 -0.45 -0.12
CA GLN A 156 14.43 -1.74 0.06
C GLN A 156 12.96 -1.60 -0.32
N ILE A 157 12.42 -2.61 -1.01
CA ILE A 157 11.02 -2.66 -1.39
C ILE A 157 10.44 -4.04 -1.05
N LYS A 158 9.26 -4.03 -0.44
CA LYS A 158 8.48 -5.22 -0.13
C LYS A 158 7.14 -5.14 -0.83
N ILE A 159 6.77 -6.13 -1.62
CA ILE A 159 5.54 -6.12 -2.43
C ILE A 159 4.80 -7.43 -2.21
N GLU A 160 3.52 -7.35 -1.84
CA GLU A 160 2.64 -8.50 -1.82
C GLU A 160 2.42 -9.03 -3.25
N HIS A 161 2.37 -10.36 -3.42
CA HIS A 161 2.21 -10.96 -4.74
C HIS A 161 1.11 -12.03 -4.83
N MET A 162 0.34 -12.22 -3.78
CA MET A 162 -0.66 -13.30 -3.70
C MET A 162 -1.64 -13.32 -4.88
N TRP A 163 -2.04 -12.15 -5.35
CA TRP A 163 -3.08 -12.03 -6.37
C TRP A 163 -2.55 -11.77 -7.78
N CYS A 164 -1.34 -11.29 -7.92
CA CYS A 164 -0.72 -10.94 -9.22
C CYS A 164 0.47 -11.82 -9.61
N GLY A 165 0.97 -12.64 -8.66
CA GLY A 165 2.10 -13.52 -8.85
C GLY A 165 3.46 -12.79 -8.79
N TRP A 166 4.45 -13.45 -8.20
CA TRP A 166 5.77 -12.87 -7.95
C TRP A 166 6.65 -12.68 -9.20
N ALA A 167 6.47 -13.53 -10.22
CA ALA A 167 7.41 -13.57 -11.36
C ALA A 167 7.48 -12.27 -12.17
N PRO A 168 6.34 -11.63 -12.56
CA PRO A 168 6.41 -10.35 -13.26
C PRO A 168 6.96 -9.23 -12.38
N ILE A 169 6.65 -9.22 -11.08
CA ILE A 169 7.20 -8.23 -10.14
C ILE A 169 8.72 -8.37 -10.06
N ARG A 170 9.22 -9.61 -9.89
CA ARG A 170 10.64 -9.90 -9.85
C ARG A 170 11.38 -9.38 -11.08
N ILE A 171 10.85 -9.64 -12.28
CA ILE A 171 11.44 -9.16 -13.53
C ILE A 171 11.52 -7.63 -13.55
N MET A 172 10.50 -6.93 -13.08
CA MET A 172 10.51 -5.46 -13.01
C MET A 172 11.56 -4.95 -12.01
N LEU A 173 11.64 -5.55 -10.84
CA LEU A 173 12.61 -5.18 -9.82
C LEU A 173 14.06 -5.42 -10.31
N GLU A 174 14.37 -6.61 -10.82
CA GLU A 174 15.70 -6.96 -11.31
C GLU A 174 16.16 -6.04 -12.47
N ARG A 175 15.24 -5.69 -13.39
CA ARG A 175 15.53 -4.71 -14.46
C ARG A 175 15.84 -3.31 -13.94
N ASN A 176 15.41 -2.99 -12.74
CA ASN A 176 15.66 -1.70 -12.10
C ASN A 176 16.79 -1.72 -11.06
N GLY A 177 17.58 -2.81 -11.02
CA GLY A 177 18.79 -2.91 -10.21
C GLY A 177 18.56 -3.47 -8.80
N TYR A 178 17.54 -4.30 -8.61
CA TYR A 178 17.29 -4.94 -7.32
C TYR A 178 17.72 -6.41 -7.33
N GLU A 179 18.33 -6.85 -6.24
CA GLU A 179 18.41 -8.26 -5.89
C GLU A 179 17.10 -8.66 -5.19
N CYS A 180 16.50 -9.80 -5.61
CA CYS A 180 15.17 -10.19 -5.18
C CYS A 180 15.16 -11.50 -4.40
N ARG A 181 14.38 -11.52 -3.30
CA ARG A 181 14.03 -12.71 -2.53
C ARG A 181 12.52 -12.88 -2.49
N VAL A 182 12.04 -14.06 -2.90
CA VAL A 182 10.60 -14.39 -2.87
C VAL A 182 10.28 -15.13 -1.58
N GLU A 183 9.25 -14.69 -0.88
CA GLU A 183 8.66 -15.32 0.30
C GLU A 183 7.24 -15.81 -0.03
N THR A 184 6.52 -16.37 0.96
CA THR A 184 5.20 -16.98 0.73
C THR A 184 4.18 -16.02 0.12
N GLU A 185 4.11 -14.80 0.62
CA GLU A 185 3.11 -13.79 0.23
C GLU A 185 3.75 -12.54 -0.39
N ASP A 186 5.05 -12.34 -0.14
CA ASP A 186 5.77 -11.12 -0.47
C ASP A 186 7.00 -11.40 -1.34
N ILE A 187 7.38 -10.43 -2.13
CA ILE A 187 8.69 -10.34 -2.75
C ILE A 187 9.44 -9.14 -2.17
N TRP A 188 10.69 -9.38 -1.79
CA TRP A 188 11.62 -8.36 -1.34
C TRP A 188 12.60 -8.01 -2.43
N GLY A 189 12.87 -6.72 -2.62
CA GLY A 189 13.93 -6.20 -3.44
C GLY A 189 14.87 -5.34 -2.61
N GLU A 190 16.16 -5.58 -2.73
CA GLU A 190 17.22 -4.74 -2.18
C GLU A 190 17.98 -4.09 -3.32
N LEU A 191 18.06 -2.74 -3.33
CA LEU A 191 18.72 -2.00 -4.39
C LEU A 191 20.23 -2.27 -4.32
N ILE A 192 20.78 -2.83 -5.41
CA ILE A 192 22.23 -3.06 -5.54
C ILE A 192 22.88 -1.68 -5.71
N ASN A 193 23.70 -1.28 -4.75
CA ASN A 193 24.53 -0.09 -4.90
C ASN A 193 25.67 -0.42 -5.86
N ASP A 194 25.79 0.35 -6.93
CA ASP A 194 26.97 0.35 -7.81
C ASP A 194 28.20 0.96 -7.12
#